data_14d7b4469586bdf7398c64479f6dee36
#
_entry.id   14d7b4469586bdf7398c64479f6dee36
#
_cell.length_a   1.000
_cell.length_b   1.000
_cell.length_c   1.000
_cell.angle_alpha   90.00
_cell.angle_beta   90.00
_cell.angle_gamma   90.00
#
_symmetry.space_group_name_H-M   'P 1'
#
loop_
_entity.id
_entity.type
_entity.pdbx_description
1 polymer ?
#
loop_
_entity_poly.entity_id
_entity_poly.type
_entity_poly.pdbx_seq_one_letter_code
_entity_poly.pdbx_strand_id
1 'polypeptide(L)'
;MVRKRHDDPDGEPGEILDLAYDPPPGSPAGLEVMTLAELRERALDGLLTRPQRLDFHQIIAVDSGAALHVVDFTAHSLAAGRVLWVRPGQVQQFGDDVTAVEGTVVLVEPGFLPPGSSVAATADDPFRPVLWRPEGGDREAVFCAVRHLATDYRTGSGLPPGVHTDVLRHLFSVLVLRLAHTAAVVGPPPAAGEAFSRFRAAVERDFATHRRVADYARALGYSSRTLSRATLAATGAGAKDFVDQRVVLEAKRLLAHSDLSAARIAGRLGFDDAANFSKFFQHRAGLAPGAFRASLRPAPPGGPHCA
;
A
#
# COMPACT_ATOMS: atom_id res chain seq x y z
N MET A 1 9.96 -12.73 -10.19
CA MET A 1 9.57 -11.91 -11.37
C MET A 1 8.19 -11.34 -11.10
N VAL A 2 8.01 -10.05 -11.14
CA VAL A 2 6.70 -9.45 -10.92
C VAL A 2 5.92 -9.54 -12.23
N ARG A 3 4.79 -10.23 -12.27
CA ARG A 3 4.03 -10.49 -13.50
C ARG A 3 2.90 -9.47 -13.66
N LYS A 4 2.77 -8.86 -14.85
CA LYS A 4 1.57 -8.08 -15.21
C LYS A 4 0.34 -8.99 -15.20
N ARG A 5 -0.75 -8.57 -14.59
CA ARG A 5 -2.04 -9.30 -14.61
C ARG A 5 -2.81 -9.22 -15.95
N HIS A 6 -2.33 -8.41 -16.92
CA HIS A 6 -2.95 -8.30 -18.24
C HIS A 6 -1.88 -8.30 -19.33
N ASP A 7 -2.10 -9.13 -20.37
CA ASP A 7 -1.30 -9.22 -21.60
C ASP A 7 -1.51 -7.97 -22.49
N ASP A 8 -1.01 -6.80 -22.07
CA ASP A 8 -0.90 -5.64 -22.95
C ASP A 8 0.52 -5.07 -22.83
N PRO A 9 1.42 -5.35 -23.81
CA PRO A 9 2.78 -4.85 -23.79
C PRO A 9 2.87 -3.34 -24.03
N ASP A 10 1.81 -2.69 -24.53
CA ASP A 10 1.80 -1.29 -24.98
C ASP A 10 0.86 -0.38 -24.16
N GLY A 11 0.64 -0.67 -22.87
CA GLY A 11 -0.22 0.16 -22.01
C GLY A 11 0.12 1.64 -22.11
N GLU A 12 -0.90 2.49 -22.35
CA GLU A 12 -0.76 3.94 -22.52
C GLU A 12 -0.09 4.63 -21.31
N PRO A 13 0.68 5.72 -21.54
CA PRO A 13 1.29 6.47 -20.43
C PRO A 13 0.19 7.00 -19.49
N GLY A 14 0.20 6.50 -18.23
CA GLY A 14 -0.75 6.89 -17.19
C GLY A 14 -1.62 5.76 -16.64
N GLU A 15 -1.60 4.57 -17.24
CA GLU A 15 -2.31 3.40 -16.72
C GLU A 15 -1.59 2.79 -15.52
N ILE A 16 -2.35 2.41 -14.47
CA ILE A 16 -1.79 1.63 -13.35
C ILE A 16 -1.41 0.24 -13.84
N LEU A 17 -0.19 -0.15 -13.56
CA LEU A 17 0.27 -1.52 -13.75
C LEU A 17 -0.11 -2.36 -12.55
N ASP A 18 -1.02 -3.29 -12.71
CA ASP A 18 -1.31 -4.29 -11.68
C ASP A 18 -0.18 -5.33 -11.67
N LEU A 19 0.57 -5.36 -10.58
CA LEU A 19 1.70 -6.27 -10.39
C LEU A 19 1.33 -7.36 -9.39
N ALA A 20 1.43 -8.62 -9.83
CA ALA A 20 1.23 -9.78 -8.99
C ALA A 20 2.54 -10.32 -8.42
N TYR A 21 2.47 -10.92 -7.22
CA TYR A 21 3.59 -11.64 -6.62
C TYR A 21 3.93 -12.88 -7.47
N ASP A 22 5.13 -12.90 -8.02
CA ASP A 22 5.62 -14.00 -8.87
C ASP A 22 7.12 -14.22 -8.58
N PRO A 23 7.45 -14.96 -7.50
CA PRO A 23 8.83 -15.16 -7.10
C PRO A 23 9.58 -16.04 -8.11
N PRO A 24 10.93 -15.89 -8.22
CA PRO A 24 11.74 -16.77 -9.03
C PRO A 24 11.61 -18.25 -8.60
N PRO A 25 11.72 -19.21 -9.52
CA PRO A 25 11.72 -20.61 -9.19
C PRO A 25 12.80 -20.94 -8.14
N GLY A 26 12.41 -21.68 -7.10
CA GLY A 26 13.32 -22.05 -6.00
C GLY A 26 13.43 -21.03 -4.87
N SER A 27 12.76 -19.88 -4.98
CA SER A 27 12.64 -18.94 -3.84
C SER A 27 11.82 -19.56 -2.71
N PRO A 28 12.10 -19.18 -1.44
CA PRO A 28 11.23 -19.53 -0.32
C PRO A 28 9.79 -19.05 -0.59
N ALA A 29 8.82 -19.89 -0.24
CA ALA A 29 7.42 -19.57 -0.50
C ALA A 29 6.98 -18.29 0.23
N GLY A 30 6.38 -17.36 -0.50
CA GLY A 30 5.67 -16.19 0.03
C GLY A 30 6.52 -15.01 0.48
N LEU A 31 7.87 -15.09 0.37
CA LEU A 31 8.77 -13.98 0.72
C LEU A 31 9.96 -13.93 -0.23
N GLU A 32 10.35 -12.71 -0.63
CA GLU A 32 11.55 -12.44 -1.43
C GLU A 32 12.31 -11.26 -0.83
N VAL A 33 13.65 -11.34 -0.78
CA VAL A 33 14.51 -10.25 -0.31
C VAL A 33 15.59 -9.98 -1.35
N MET A 34 15.73 -8.70 -1.72
CA MET A 34 16.72 -8.24 -2.68
C MET A 34 17.22 -6.83 -2.32
N THR A 35 18.24 -6.37 -3.01
CA THR A 35 18.68 -4.98 -2.94
C THR A 35 17.83 -4.10 -3.89
N LEU A 36 17.83 -2.79 -3.66
CA LEU A 36 17.23 -1.84 -4.64
C LEU A 36 17.94 -1.90 -6.00
N ALA A 37 19.24 -2.20 -6.03
CA ALA A 37 19.99 -2.41 -7.27
C ALA A 37 19.42 -3.60 -8.06
N GLU A 38 19.25 -4.76 -7.40
CA GLU A 38 18.65 -5.95 -8.01
C GLU A 38 17.21 -5.71 -8.47
N LEU A 39 16.42 -4.92 -7.71
CA LEU A 39 15.07 -4.55 -8.14
C LEU A 39 15.10 -3.71 -9.43
N ARG A 40 16.02 -2.75 -9.54
CA ARG A 40 16.21 -1.93 -10.76
C ARG A 40 16.62 -2.78 -11.96
N GLU A 41 17.56 -3.70 -11.77
CA GLU A 41 18.01 -4.61 -12.83
C GLU A 41 16.91 -5.56 -13.33
N ARG A 42 16.02 -5.98 -12.44
CA ARG A 42 14.88 -6.86 -12.80
C ARG A 42 13.71 -6.12 -13.41
N ALA A 43 13.57 -4.84 -13.13
CA ALA A 43 12.52 -4.02 -13.67
C ALA A 43 12.79 -3.73 -15.16
N LEU A 44 11.77 -3.90 -16.00
CA LEU A 44 11.83 -3.41 -17.37
C LEU A 44 12.02 -1.89 -17.36
N ASP A 45 12.66 -1.36 -18.41
CA ASP A 45 12.93 0.07 -18.55
C ASP A 45 11.65 0.91 -18.30
N GLY A 46 11.78 1.87 -17.39
CA GLY A 46 10.70 2.77 -17.01
C GLY A 46 9.58 2.13 -16.17
N LEU A 47 9.64 0.83 -15.84
CA LEU A 47 8.58 0.19 -15.05
C LEU A 47 8.45 0.81 -13.65
N LEU A 48 9.55 1.09 -12.97
CA LEU A 48 9.54 1.61 -11.59
C LEU A 48 8.97 3.03 -11.51
N THR A 49 9.16 3.85 -12.54
CA THR A 49 8.67 5.23 -12.60
C THR A 49 7.23 5.35 -13.10
N ARG A 50 6.58 4.23 -13.44
CA ARG A 50 5.14 4.17 -13.75
C ARG A 50 4.34 3.87 -12.49
N PRO A 51 3.09 4.35 -12.39
CA PRO A 51 2.19 3.98 -11.31
C PRO A 51 1.95 2.47 -11.29
N GLN A 52 2.15 1.84 -10.13
CA GLN A 52 2.03 0.40 -9.91
C GLN A 52 1.08 0.12 -8.76
N ARG A 53 0.19 -0.85 -8.93
CA ARG A 53 -0.61 -1.40 -7.84
C ARG A 53 -0.11 -2.81 -7.54
N LEU A 54 0.38 -3.01 -6.33
CA LEU A 54 0.89 -4.31 -5.89
C LEU A 54 -0.24 -5.14 -5.29
N ASP A 55 -0.25 -6.46 -5.51
CA ASP A 55 -1.08 -7.39 -4.75
C ASP A 55 -0.33 -8.03 -3.56
N PHE A 56 0.89 -7.57 -3.29
CA PHE A 56 1.79 -8.01 -2.22
C PHE A 56 2.31 -6.82 -1.40
N HIS A 57 2.90 -7.10 -0.23
CA HIS A 57 3.59 -6.10 0.57
C HIS A 57 4.99 -5.83 -0.01
N GLN A 58 5.37 -4.55 -0.09
CA GLN A 58 6.73 -4.14 -0.40
C GLN A 58 7.27 -3.26 0.72
N ILE A 59 8.36 -3.69 1.34
CA ILE A 59 9.06 -2.92 2.36
C ILE A 59 10.43 -2.52 1.80
N ILE A 60 10.78 -1.24 1.92
CA ILE A 60 12.06 -0.68 1.47
C ILE A 60 12.75 -0.09 2.68
N ALA A 61 13.87 -0.68 3.09
CA ALA A 61 14.75 -0.13 4.11
C ALA A 61 15.93 0.57 3.43
N VAL A 62 16.05 1.88 3.63
CA VAL A 62 17.04 2.72 2.93
C VAL A 62 18.32 2.79 3.73
N ASP A 63 19.41 2.30 3.17
CA ASP A 63 20.75 2.33 3.78
C ASP A 63 21.48 3.64 3.47
N SER A 64 21.38 4.13 2.20
CA SER A 64 22.04 5.37 1.76
C SER A 64 21.28 6.05 0.63
N GLY A 65 21.61 7.34 0.39
CA GLY A 65 20.99 8.15 -0.65
C GLY A 65 19.64 8.75 -0.24
N ALA A 66 19.00 9.39 -1.22
CA ALA A 66 17.66 9.95 -1.09
C ALA A 66 16.97 9.97 -2.45
N ALA A 67 15.66 9.66 -2.47
CA ALA A 67 14.79 9.72 -3.64
C ALA A 67 13.35 10.06 -3.25
N LEU A 68 12.57 10.47 -4.25
CA LEU A 68 11.15 10.67 -4.09
C LEU A 68 10.41 9.35 -4.36
N HIS A 69 9.39 9.04 -3.55
CA HIS A 69 8.49 7.92 -3.76
C HIS A 69 7.06 8.32 -3.46
N VAL A 70 6.15 8.08 -4.38
CA VAL A 70 4.75 8.44 -4.22
C VAL A 70 3.95 7.18 -3.85
N VAL A 71 3.14 7.27 -2.78
CA VAL A 71 2.18 6.23 -2.41
C VAL A 71 0.82 6.88 -2.21
N ASP A 72 -0.20 6.40 -2.93
CA ASP A 72 -1.57 6.91 -2.85
C ASP A 72 -1.65 8.45 -2.89
N PHE A 73 -1.03 9.07 -3.89
CA PHE A 73 -0.98 10.54 -4.11
C PHE A 73 -0.19 11.34 -3.05
N THR A 74 0.46 10.66 -2.12
CA THR A 74 1.32 11.32 -1.12
C THR A 74 2.77 11.07 -1.46
N ALA A 75 3.53 12.16 -1.60
CA ALA A 75 4.96 12.09 -1.83
C ALA A 75 5.72 11.83 -0.52
N HIS A 76 6.59 10.85 -0.53
CA HIS A 76 7.45 10.45 0.57
C HIS A 76 8.91 10.58 0.16
N SER A 77 9.73 11.22 0.99
CA SER A 77 11.18 11.21 0.79
C SER A 77 11.75 9.91 1.34
N LEU A 78 12.21 9.03 0.48
CA LEU A 78 13.10 7.92 0.84
C LEU A 78 14.47 8.49 1.15
N ALA A 79 14.98 8.27 2.35
CA ALA A 79 16.31 8.73 2.74
C ALA A 79 16.95 7.74 3.70
N ALA A 80 18.25 7.79 3.84
CA ALA A 80 19.03 6.91 4.72
C ALA A 80 18.42 6.80 6.13
N GLY A 81 18.21 5.58 6.60
CA GLY A 81 17.60 5.28 7.89
C GLY A 81 16.07 5.32 7.92
N ARG A 82 15.40 5.48 6.79
CA ARG A 82 13.95 5.39 6.67
C ARG A 82 13.52 4.02 6.18
N VAL A 83 12.30 3.63 6.55
CA VAL A 83 11.65 2.42 6.05
C VAL A 83 10.31 2.80 5.47
N LEU A 84 10.09 2.47 4.20
CA LEU A 84 8.81 2.63 3.51
C LEU A 84 8.14 1.27 3.41
N TRP A 85 6.82 1.22 3.64
CA TRP A 85 6.02 0.01 3.50
C TRP A 85 4.78 0.29 2.65
N VAL A 86 4.78 -0.23 1.44
CA VAL A 86 3.62 -0.24 0.54
C VAL A 86 2.85 -1.54 0.77
N ARG A 87 1.54 -1.42 0.97
CA ARG A 87 0.66 -2.55 1.24
C ARG A 87 -0.12 -2.97 0.01
N PRO A 88 -0.62 -4.20 -0.05
CA PRO A 88 -1.46 -4.67 -1.15
C PRO A 88 -2.59 -3.69 -1.46
N GLY A 89 -2.80 -3.43 -2.75
CA GLY A 89 -3.82 -2.50 -3.25
C GLY A 89 -3.45 -1.02 -3.19
N GLN A 90 -2.36 -0.62 -2.53
CA GLN A 90 -1.84 0.75 -2.64
C GLN A 90 -1.19 0.96 -4.00
N VAL A 91 -1.32 2.17 -4.53
CA VAL A 91 -0.64 2.57 -5.76
C VAL A 91 0.64 3.29 -5.40
N GLN A 92 1.75 2.82 -5.96
CA GLN A 92 3.06 3.42 -5.76
C GLN A 92 3.71 3.83 -7.07
N GLN A 93 4.70 4.73 -6.96
CA GLN A 93 5.54 5.16 -8.08
C GLN A 93 6.86 5.66 -7.52
N PHE A 94 7.98 5.16 -8.05
CA PHE A 94 9.28 5.73 -7.77
C PHE A 94 9.48 7.03 -8.56
N GLY A 95 10.20 7.98 -7.97
CA GLY A 95 10.70 9.14 -8.71
C GLY A 95 11.83 8.75 -9.68
N ASP A 96 12.15 9.65 -10.59
CA ASP A 96 13.24 9.48 -11.56
C ASP A 96 14.62 9.36 -10.90
N ASP A 97 14.73 9.79 -9.64
CA ASP A 97 15.93 9.77 -8.80
C ASP A 97 16.14 8.44 -8.04
N VAL A 98 15.35 7.39 -8.36
CA VAL A 98 15.43 6.07 -7.69
C VAL A 98 16.83 5.45 -7.76
N THR A 99 17.65 5.81 -8.74
CA THR A 99 19.04 5.35 -8.86
C THR A 99 19.99 5.91 -7.80
N ALA A 100 19.60 6.99 -7.12
CA ALA A 100 20.39 7.63 -6.07
C ALA A 100 20.21 6.98 -4.69
N VAL A 101 19.41 5.92 -4.59
CA VAL A 101 19.09 5.24 -3.31
C VAL A 101 19.56 3.81 -3.32
N GLU A 102 20.23 3.42 -2.23
CA GLU A 102 20.59 2.03 -1.94
C GLU A 102 19.88 1.54 -0.69
N GLY A 103 19.54 0.25 -0.68
CA GLY A 103 18.82 -0.35 0.44
C GLY A 103 18.33 -1.76 0.15
N THR A 104 17.60 -2.30 1.10
CA THR A 104 17.02 -3.65 1.04
C THR A 104 15.51 -3.55 0.76
N VAL A 105 15.05 -4.37 -0.17
CA VAL A 105 13.63 -4.53 -0.51
C VAL A 105 13.18 -5.91 -0.04
N VAL A 106 12.04 -5.95 0.66
CA VAL A 106 11.38 -7.18 1.09
C VAL A 106 10.00 -7.21 0.44
N LEU A 107 9.73 -8.23 -0.37
CA LEU A 107 8.44 -8.50 -0.97
C LEU A 107 7.79 -9.66 -0.24
N VAL A 108 6.51 -9.51 0.14
CA VAL A 108 5.82 -10.53 0.94
C VAL A 108 4.41 -10.74 0.43
N GLU A 109 4.05 -11.97 0.16
CA GLU A 109 2.71 -12.37 -0.26
C GLU A 109 1.70 -12.17 0.89
N PRO A 110 0.47 -11.66 0.62
CA PRO A 110 -0.59 -11.68 1.60
C PRO A 110 -0.85 -13.10 2.12
N GLY A 111 -0.95 -13.26 3.45
CA GLY A 111 -1.11 -14.58 4.06
C GLY A 111 0.20 -15.31 4.39
N PHE A 112 1.37 -14.75 4.09
CA PHE A 112 2.65 -15.32 4.54
C PHE A 112 2.74 -15.44 6.07
N LEU A 113 2.20 -14.46 6.79
CA LEU A 113 2.04 -14.51 8.24
C LEU A 113 0.84 -15.38 8.63
N PRO A 114 0.89 -16.10 9.78
CA PRO A 114 -0.20 -16.95 10.20
C PRO A 114 -1.51 -16.17 10.33
N PRO A 115 -2.60 -16.63 9.68
CA PRO A 115 -3.90 -15.97 9.76
C PRO A 115 -4.38 -15.82 11.22
N GLY A 116 -4.96 -14.66 11.54
CA GLY A 116 -5.49 -14.38 12.88
C GLY A 116 -4.46 -14.01 13.93
N SER A 117 -3.16 -14.01 13.59
CA SER A 117 -2.12 -13.51 14.50
C SER A 117 -2.17 -11.98 14.59
N SER A 118 -1.76 -11.42 15.75
CA SER A 118 -1.65 -9.97 15.91
C SER A 118 -0.65 -9.34 14.95
N VAL A 119 0.37 -10.11 14.54
CA VAL A 119 1.38 -9.68 13.56
C VAL A 119 0.78 -9.57 12.17
N ALA A 120 -0.01 -10.56 11.71
CA ALA A 120 -0.73 -10.50 10.46
C ALA A 120 -1.70 -9.31 10.44
N ALA A 121 -2.51 -9.15 11.50
CA ALA A 121 -3.40 -8.00 11.62
C ALA A 121 -2.67 -6.65 11.57
N THR A 122 -1.43 -6.59 12.03
CA THR A 122 -0.57 -5.39 11.95
C THR A 122 -0.03 -5.17 10.54
N ALA A 123 0.40 -6.24 9.86
CA ALA A 123 0.93 -6.16 8.50
C ALA A 123 -0.15 -5.74 7.50
N ASP A 124 -1.33 -6.33 7.61
CA ASP A 124 -2.47 -6.11 6.72
C ASP A 124 -3.25 -4.82 7.02
N ASP A 125 -2.80 -4.03 8.01
CA ASP A 125 -3.46 -2.77 8.39
C ASP A 125 -3.17 -1.65 7.36
N PRO A 126 -4.12 -1.28 6.48
CA PRO A 126 -3.92 -0.28 5.44
C PRO A 126 -3.82 1.16 5.98
N PHE A 127 -4.19 1.37 7.26
CA PHE A 127 -4.15 2.68 7.92
C PHE A 127 -2.89 2.90 8.74
N ARG A 128 -2.00 1.91 8.77
CA ARG A 128 -0.67 2.11 9.32
C ARG A 128 0.13 3.08 8.47
N PRO A 129 1.08 3.79 9.06
CA PRO A 129 1.98 4.64 8.31
C PRO A 129 2.59 3.94 7.11
N VAL A 130 2.87 4.70 6.07
CA VAL A 130 3.62 4.25 4.89
C VAL A 130 5.12 4.42 5.12
N LEU A 131 5.51 5.45 5.89
CA LEU A 131 6.92 5.80 6.12
C LEU A 131 7.23 5.83 7.62
N TRP A 132 8.31 5.15 8.01
CA TRP A 132 8.91 5.17 9.35
C TRP A 132 10.27 5.84 9.32
N ARG A 133 10.57 6.51 10.40
CA ARG A 133 11.89 7.09 10.69
C ARG A 133 12.36 6.61 12.06
N PRO A 134 12.81 5.36 12.17
CA PRO A 134 13.33 4.86 13.43
C PRO A 134 14.59 5.64 13.84
N GLU A 135 14.72 5.95 15.13
CA GLU A 135 15.84 6.71 15.69
C GLU A 135 16.51 5.93 16.83
N GLY A 136 17.77 6.26 17.13
CA GLY A 136 18.50 5.63 18.23
C GLY A 136 18.52 4.11 18.16
N GLY A 137 18.22 3.46 19.28
CA GLY A 137 18.21 1.99 19.40
C GLY A 137 17.14 1.32 18.52
N ASP A 138 16.03 1.98 18.24
CA ASP A 138 14.99 1.44 17.36
C ASP A 138 15.47 1.35 15.92
N ARG A 139 16.26 2.33 15.46
CA ARG A 139 16.89 2.27 14.12
C ARG A 139 17.82 1.07 14.01
N GLU A 140 18.69 0.87 14.99
CA GLU A 140 19.59 -0.27 14.98
C GLU A 140 18.83 -1.59 15.01
N ALA A 141 17.79 -1.71 15.85
CA ALA A 141 16.98 -2.91 15.97
C ALA A 141 16.21 -3.24 14.70
N VAL A 142 15.60 -2.22 14.03
CA VAL A 142 14.88 -2.41 12.76
C VAL A 142 15.83 -2.83 11.64
N PHE A 143 16.94 -2.11 11.45
CA PHE A 143 17.91 -2.42 10.40
C PHE A 143 18.66 -3.74 10.67
N CYS A 144 18.89 -4.12 11.94
CA CYS A 144 19.39 -5.43 12.29
C CYS A 144 18.40 -6.54 11.87
N ALA A 145 17.09 -6.35 12.12
CA ALA A 145 16.07 -7.31 11.71
C ALA A 145 16.02 -7.45 10.17
N VAL A 146 16.12 -6.34 9.42
CA VAL A 146 16.19 -6.38 7.95
C VAL A 146 17.44 -7.12 7.47
N ARG A 147 18.62 -6.81 8.03
CA ARG A 147 19.87 -7.50 7.66
C ARG A 147 19.83 -8.98 7.97
N HIS A 148 19.30 -9.36 9.14
CA HIS A 148 19.17 -10.77 9.51
C HIS A 148 18.26 -11.51 8.54
N LEU A 149 17.08 -10.96 8.24
CA LEU A 149 16.16 -11.51 7.24
C LEU A 149 16.84 -11.66 5.88
N ALA A 150 17.55 -10.63 5.41
CA ALA A 150 18.26 -10.65 4.13
C ALA A 150 19.41 -11.65 4.09
N THR A 151 20.13 -11.82 5.20
CA THR A 151 21.22 -12.79 5.30
C THR A 151 20.68 -14.20 5.24
N ASP A 152 19.68 -14.52 6.05
CA ASP A 152 19.09 -15.86 6.12
C ASP A 152 18.42 -16.24 4.80
N TYR A 153 17.71 -15.29 4.14
CA TYR A 153 17.15 -15.48 2.81
C TYR A 153 18.19 -15.87 1.76
N ARG A 154 19.37 -15.22 1.75
CA ARG A 154 20.45 -15.45 0.76
C ARG A 154 21.28 -16.68 1.03
N THR A 155 21.56 -16.98 2.28
CA THR A 155 22.46 -18.10 2.64
C THR A 155 21.76 -19.44 2.58
N GLY A 156 20.40 -19.46 2.56
CA GLY A 156 19.63 -20.69 2.51
C GLY A 156 20.07 -21.66 3.59
N SER A 157 20.04 -21.31 4.80
CA SER A 157 20.50 -21.89 6.09
C SER A 157 20.82 -23.40 6.17
N GLY A 158 20.87 -24.15 5.07
CA GLY A 158 21.03 -25.63 5.06
C GLY A 158 19.86 -26.38 5.71
N LEU A 159 18.80 -25.64 6.09
CA LEU A 159 17.59 -26.20 6.69
C LEU A 159 16.67 -26.81 5.63
N PRO A 160 15.85 -27.78 6.00
CA PRO A 160 14.76 -28.24 5.12
C PRO A 160 13.88 -27.04 4.68
N PRO A 161 13.37 -27.02 3.43
CA PRO A 161 12.65 -25.86 2.87
C PRO A 161 11.50 -25.34 3.75
N GLY A 162 10.72 -26.21 4.36
CA GLY A 162 9.64 -25.82 5.26
C GLY A 162 10.14 -25.13 6.54
N VAL A 163 11.22 -25.64 7.12
CA VAL A 163 11.84 -25.06 8.33
C VAL A 163 12.45 -23.69 7.99
N HIS A 164 13.10 -23.57 6.84
CA HIS A 164 13.66 -22.29 6.38
C HIS A 164 12.54 -21.24 6.18
N THR A 165 11.42 -21.62 5.54
CA THR A 165 10.27 -20.74 5.42
C THR A 165 9.72 -20.29 6.77
N ASP A 166 9.69 -21.19 7.78
CA ASP A 166 9.24 -20.83 9.13
C ASP A 166 10.21 -19.86 9.81
N VAL A 167 11.51 -20.04 9.65
CA VAL A 167 12.53 -19.09 10.15
C VAL A 167 12.33 -17.72 9.52
N LEU A 168 12.20 -17.63 8.20
CA LEU A 168 11.94 -16.36 7.50
C LEU A 168 10.65 -15.70 7.96
N ARG A 169 9.61 -16.48 8.21
CA ARG A 169 8.33 -16.00 8.75
C ARG A 169 8.49 -15.38 10.14
N HIS A 170 9.29 -16.00 11.01
CA HIS A 170 9.58 -15.46 12.34
C HIS A 170 10.42 -14.18 12.27
N LEU A 171 11.46 -14.17 11.41
CA LEU A 171 12.29 -12.97 11.20
C LEU A 171 11.47 -11.81 10.64
N PHE A 172 10.60 -12.08 9.68
CA PHE A 172 9.66 -11.06 9.17
C PHE A 172 8.69 -10.59 10.26
N SER A 173 8.20 -11.50 11.11
CA SER A 173 7.36 -11.14 12.25
C SER A 173 8.07 -10.18 13.22
N VAL A 174 9.37 -10.41 13.49
CA VAL A 174 10.19 -9.49 14.30
C VAL A 174 10.26 -8.12 13.67
N LEU A 175 10.49 -8.02 12.34
CA LEU A 175 10.51 -6.74 11.63
C LEU A 175 9.17 -6.00 11.74
N VAL A 176 8.04 -6.70 11.51
CA VAL A 176 6.68 -6.14 11.65
C VAL A 176 6.44 -5.60 13.05
N LEU A 177 6.79 -6.36 14.09
CA LEU A 177 6.62 -5.94 15.49
C LEU A 177 7.49 -4.73 15.83
N ARG A 178 8.73 -4.68 15.35
CA ARG A 178 9.62 -3.53 15.53
C ARG A 178 9.03 -2.27 14.90
N LEU A 179 8.61 -2.35 13.62
CA LEU A 179 7.97 -1.22 12.95
C LEU A 179 6.65 -0.81 13.61
N ALA A 180 5.88 -1.76 14.14
CA ALA A 180 4.62 -1.48 14.83
C ALA A 180 4.79 -0.61 16.08
N HIS A 181 5.94 -0.69 16.76
CA HIS A 181 6.23 0.01 18.01
C HIS A 181 7.21 1.17 17.84
N THR A 182 7.78 1.34 16.64
CA THR A 182 8.61 2.49 16.30
C THR A 182 7.74 3.72 16.03
N ALA A 183 8.17 4.88 16.49
CA ALA A 183 7.50 6.13 16.19
C ALA A 183 7.44 6.37 14.67
N ALA A 184 6.22 6.45 14.15
CA ALA A 184 5.98 6.81 12.76
C ALA A 184 6.23 8.31 12.55
N VAL A 185 6.52 8.71 11.32
CA VAL A 185 6.63 10.14 10.96
C VAL A 185 5.32 10.89 11.20
N VAL A 186 4.20 10.18 11.19
CA VAL A 186 2.88 10.64 11.66
C VAL A 186 2.52 9.75 12.85
N GLY A 187 2.20 10.35 13.99
CA GLY A 187 2.04 9.68 15.29
C GLY A 187 1.27 8.35 15.26
N PRO A 188 1.52 7.47 16.23
CA PRO A 188 0.89 6.17 16.27
C PRO A 188 -0.63 6.31 16.34
N PRO A 189 -1.39 5.55 15.57
CA PRO A 189 -2.81 5.41 15.86
C PRO A 189 -2.95 4.83 17.28
N PRO A 190 -3.90 5.34 18.08
CA PRO A 190 -4.17 4.75 19.38
C PRO A 190 -4.47 3.27 19.22
N ALA A 191 -4.09 2.45 20.21
CA ALA A 191 -4.31 0.99 20.17
C ALA A 191 -5.76 0.72 19.77
N ALA A 192 -5.95 0.20 18.57
CA ALA A 192 -7.27 -0.01 18.00
C ALA A 192 -7.96 -1.13 18.78
N GLY A 193 -9.09 -0.83 19.41
CA GLY A 193 -9.92 -1.85 20.05
C GLY A 193 -10.40 -2.89 19.04
N GLU A 194 -10.72 -4.11 19.50
CA GLU A 194 -11.15 -5.23 18.63
C GLU A 194 -12.28 -4.83 17.67
N ALA A 195 -13.27 -4.07 18.15
CA ALA A 195 -14.40 -3.63 17.33
C ALA A 195 -13.95 -2.77 16.14
N PHE A 196 -12.98 -1.87 16.33
CA PHE A 196 -12.43 -1.08 15.21
C PHE A 196 -11.61 -1.93 14.28
N SER A 197 -10.75 -2.82 14.78
CA SER A 197 -9.93 -3.69 13.93
C SER A 197 -10.77 -4.59 13.02
N ARG A 198 -11.85 -5.19 13.56
CA ARG A 198 -12.81 -5.98 12.79
C ARG A 198 -13.59 -5.14 11.78
N PHE A 199 -14.03 -3.94 12.19
CA PHE A 199 -14.73 -3.01 11.29
C PHE A 199 -13.84 -2.58 10.13
N ARG A 200 -12.59 -2.21 10.40
CA ARG A 200 -11.62 -1.83 9.39
C ARG A 200 -11.37 -2.94 8.37
N ALA A 201 -11.11 -4.17 8.82
CA ALA A 201 -10.93 -5.32 7.94
C ALA A 201 -12.16 -5.58 7.05
N ALA A 202 -13.37 -5.40 7.61
CA ALA A 202 -14.60 -5.51 6.85
C ALA A 202 -14.76 -4.39 5.82
N VAL A 203 -14.38 -3.14 6.15
CA VAL A 203 -14.40 -2.01 5.21
C VAL A 203 -13.45 -2.28 4.04
N GLU A 204 -12.21 -2.72 4.30
CA GLU A 204 -11.26 -3.02 3.22
C GLU A 204 -11.80 -4.10 2.26
N ARG A 205 -12.43 -5.11 2.76
CA ARG A 205 -13.00 -6.19 1.94
C ARG A 205 -14.23 -5.76 1.14
N ASP A 206 -15.11 -4.98 1.76
CA ASP A 206 -16.48 -4.80 1.29
C ASP A 206 -16.85 -3.36 0.91
N PHE A 207 -15.91 -2.37 0.91
CA PHE A 207 -16.20 -0.95 0.68
C PHE A 207 -16.89 -0.67 -0.68
N ALA A 208 -16.63 -1.51 -1.68
CA ALA A 208 -17.22 -1.38 -3.00
C ALA A 208 -18.70 -1.85 -3.05
N THR A 209 -19.15 -2.65 -2.09
CA THR A 209 -20.50 -3.20 -2.03
C THR A 209 -21.33 -2.65 -0.87
N HIS A 210 -20.68 -2.33 0.25
CA HIS A 210 -21.34 -1.84 1.45
C HIS A 210 -20.83 -0.44 1.81
N ARG A 211 -21.73 0.55 1.82
CA ARG A 211 -21.41 1.94 2.17
C ARG A 211 -22.07 2.44 3.44
N ARG A 212 -22.96 1.66 4.02
CA ARG A 212 -23.68 2.03 5.25
C ARG A 212 -23.04 1.35 6.45
N VAL A 213 -22.74 2.13 7.49
CA VAL A 213 -22.19 1.61 8.75
C VAL A 213 -23.09 0.53 9.36
N ALA A 214 -24.42 0.63 9.15
CA ALA A 214 -25.38 -0.35 9.63
C ALA A 214 -25.18 -1.76 9.04
N ASP A 215 -24.72 -1.87 7.79
CA ASP A 215 -24.48 -3.15 7.13
C ASP A 215 -23.26 -3.85 7.76
N TYR A 216 -22.20 -3.10 7.98
CA TYR A 216 -21.03 -3.57 8.73
C TYR A 216 -21.36 -3.95 10.17
N ALA A 217 -22.17 -3.11 10.84
CA ALA A 217 -22.57 -3.38 12.21
C ALA A 217 -23.32 -4.71 12.33
N ARG A 218 -24.26 -4.96 11.40
CA ARG A 218 -25.01 -6.21 11.33
C ARG A 218 -24.08 -7.41 11.05
N ALA A 219 -23.20 -7.30 10.06
CA ALA A 219 -22.28 -8.36 9.67
C ALA A 219 -21.28 -8.73 10.79
N LEU A 220 -20.89 -7.76 11.61
CA LEU A 220 -19.91 -7.94 12.69
C LEU A 220 -20.51 -8.22 14.06
N GLY A 221 -21.84 -8.17 14.20
CA GLY A 221 -22.51 -8.37 15.48
C GLY A 221 -22.37 -7.18 16.45
N TYR A 222 -22.13 -5.97 15.94
CA TYR A 222 -22.03 -4.74 16.74
C TYR A 222 -23.19 -3.79 16.46
N SER A 223 -23.40 -2.80 17.35
CA SER A 223 -24.24 -1.66 17.04
C SER A 223 -23.48 -0.62 16.21
N SER A 224 -24.17 0.15 15.35
CA SER A 224 -23.55 1.28 14.63
C SER A 224 -22.92 2.30 15.58
N ARG A 225 -23.48 2.49 16.77
CA ARG A 225 -22.95 3.36 17.83
C ARG A 225 -21.62 2.82 18.37
N THR A 226 -21.50 1.51 18.57
CA THR A 226 -20.26 0.86 19.00
C THR A 226 -19.15 1.06 17.97
N LEU A 227 -19.45 0.80 16.69
CA LEU A 227 -18.49 1.00 15.60
C LEU A 227 -18.08 2.48 15.48
N SER A 228 -19.03 3.42 15.55
CA SER A 228 -18.72 4.85 15.45
C SER A 228 -17.84 5.33 16.61
N ARG A 229 -18.11 4.88 17.84
CA ARG A 229 -17.28 5.22 18.99
C ARG A 229 -15.88 4.63 18.90
N ALA A 230 -15.76 3.35 18.48
CA ALA A 230 -14.49 2.66 18.31
C ALA A 230 -13.65 3.32 17.20
N THR A 231 -14.28 3.69 16.07
CA THR A 231 -13.61 4.38 14.96
C THR A 231 -13.16 5.78 15.37
N LEU A 232 -14.01 6.55 16.05
CA LEU A 232 -13.67 7.89 16.52
C LEU A 232 -12.47 7.85 17.49
N ALA A 233 -12.47 6.90 18.42
CA ALA A 233 -11.35 6.71 19.36
C ALA A 233 -10.04 6.31 18.65
N ALA A 234 -10.12 5.53 17.58
CA ALA A 234 -8.95 5.02 16.85
C ALA A 234 -8.41 6.00 15.79
N THR A 235 -9.28 6.81 15.15
CA THR A 235 -8.91 7.60 13.97
C THR A 235 -9.20 9.09 14.08
N GLY A 236 -9.93 9.51 15.11
CA GLY A 236 -10.45 10.88 15.22
C GLY A 236 -11.62 11.18 14.26
N ALA A 237 -12.03 10.22 13.43
CA ALA A 237 -13.13 10.38 12.48
C ALA A 237 -14.30 9.42 12.79
N GLY A 238 -15.51 9.78 12.34
CA GLY A 238 -16.67 8.91 12.49
C GLY A 238 -16.62 7.70 11.56
N ALA A 239 -17.33 6.60 11.92
CA ALA A 239 -17.35 5.38 11.12
C ALA A 239 -17.82 5.61 9.67
N LYS A 240 -18.76 6.53 9.45
CA LYS A 240 -19.23 6.89 8.10
C LYS A 240 -18.12 7.57 7.30
N ASP A 241 -17.42 8.51 7.91
CA ASP A 241 -16.32 9.22 7.25
C ASP A 241 -15.16 8.27 6.92
N PHE A 242 -14.91 7.30 7.78
CA PHE A 242 -13.92 6.25 7.56
C PHE A 242 -14.23 5.41 6.30
N VAL A 243 -15.48 4.94 6.17
CA VAL A 243 -15.92 4.22 4.95
C VAL A 243 -15.82 5.13 3.73
N ASP A 244 -16.29 6.37 3.83
CA ASP A 244 -16.27 7.32 2.72
C ASP A 244 -14.84 7.66 2.25
N GLN A 245 -13.90 7.82 3.17
CA GLN A 245 -12.48 8.04 2.85
C GLN A 245 -11.91 6.89 2.04
N ARG A 246 -12.22 5.65 2.40
CA ARG A 246 -11.77 4.47 1.64
C ARG A 246 -12.35 4.43 0.23
N VAL A 247 -13.64 4.74 0.09
CA VAL A 247 -14.31 4.81 -1.23
C VAL A 247 -13.72 5.93 -2.09
N VAL A 248 -13.48 7.11 -1.51
CA VAL A 248 -12.85 8.25 -2.20
C VAL A 248 -11.44 7.94 -2.65
N LEU A 249 -10.65 7.25 -1.82
CA LEU A 249 -9.30 6.85 -2.19
C LEU A 249 -9.31 5.94 -3.42
N GLU A 250 -10.19 4.95 -3.46
CA GLU A 250 -10.32 4.07 -4.62
C GLU A 250 -10.84 4.81 -5.85
N ALA A 251 -11.80 5.70 -5.66
CA ALA A 251 -12.29 6.57 -6.74
C ALA A 251 -11.15 7.42 -7.34
N LYS A 252 -10.31 8.02 -6.51
CA LYS A 252 -9.14 8.79 -6.95
C LYS A 252 -8.16 7.92 -7.74
N ARG A 253 -7.87 6.71 -7.26
CA ARG A 253 -7.02 5.75 -7.97
C ARG A 253 -7.57 5.42 -9.36
N LEU A 254 -8.84 5.07 -9.45
CA LEU A 254 -9.50 4.76 -10.72
C LEU A 254 -9.56 5.97 -11.67
N LEU A 255 -9.83 7.17 -11.14
CA LEU A 255 -9.85 8.40 -11.95
C LEU A 255 -8.47 8.80 -12.45
N ALA A 256 -7.43 8.61 -11.65
CA ALA A 256 -6.06 8.97 -11.98
C ALA A 256 -5.45 8.04 -13.02
N HIS A 257 -5.76 6.75 -12.90
CA HIS A 257 -4.96 5.69 -13.51
C HIS A 257 -5.79 4.73 -14.38
N SER A 258 -6.99 5.11 -14.80
CA SER A 258 -7.77 4.36 -15.79
C SER A 258 -8.61 5.30 -16.66
N ASP A 259 -8.92 4.86 -17.87
CA ASP A 259 -9.82 5.57 -18.78
C ASP A 259 -11.30 5.24 -18.54
N LEU A 260 -11.60 4.59 -17.41
CA LEU A 260 -12.99 4.27 -17.05
C LEU A 260 -13.84 5.54 -16.97
N SER A 261 -15.00 5.51 -17.60
CA SER A 261 -15.99 6.59 -17.46
C SER A 261 -16.46 6.70 -16.00
N ALA A 262 -16.92 7.89 -15.61
CA ALA A 262 -17.52 8.10 -14.27
C ALA A 262 -18.64 7.10 -13.97
N ALA A 263 -19.42 6.70 -14.98
CA ALA A 263 -20.47 5.69 -14.83
C ALA A 263 -19.89 4.29 -14.50
N ARG A 264 -18.81 3.89 -15.15
CA ARG A 264 -18.16 2.59 -14.86
C ARG A 264 -17.49 2.59 -13.48
N ILE A 265 -16.89 3.72 -13.09
CA ILE A 265 -16.31 3.88 -11.74
C ILE A 265 -17.44 3.85 -10.70
N ALA A 266 -18.54 4.53 -10.92
CA ALA A 266 -19.72 4.51 -10.05
C ALA A 266 -20.20 3.07 -9.81
N GLY A 267 -20.40 2.29 -10.87
CA GLY A 267 -20.80 0.87 -10.76
C GLY A 267 -19.79 0.02 -10.00
N ARG A 268 -18.47 0.21 -10.23
CA ARG A 268 -17.42 -0.51 -9.50
C ARG A 268 -17.39 -0.21 -8.00
N LEU A 269 -17.79 1.01 -7.62
CA LEU A 269 -17.81 1.47 -6.23
C LEU A 269 -19.20 1.37 -5.58
N GLY A 270 -20.13 0.62 -6.18
CA GLY A 270 -21.45 0.34 -5.64
C GLY A 270 -22.38 1.57 -5.58
N PHE A 271 -22.23 2.52 -6.50
CA PHE A 271 -23.18 3.61 -6.68
C PHE A 271 -24.26 3.22 -7.71
N ASP A 272 -25.50 3.59 -7.43
CA ASP A 272 -26.63 3.30 -8.31
C ASP A 272 -26.50 4.01 -9.66
N ASP A 273 -25.91 5.21 -9.67
CA ASP A 273 -25.71 6.02 -10.87
C ASP A 273 -24.48 6.94 -10.78
N ALA A 274 -24.07 7.47 -11.95
CA ALA A 274 -22.93 8.37 -12.07
C ALA A 274 -23.15 9.75 -11.43
N ALA A 275 -24.40 10.20 -11.30
CA ALA A 275 -24.71 11.51 -10.72
C ALA A 275 -24.51 11.46 -9.18
N ASN A 276 -24.98 10.39 -8.53
CA ASN A 276 -24.76 10.14 -7.11
C ASN A 276 -23.28 9.99 -6.79
N PHE A 277 -22.53 9.24 -7.62
CA PHE A 277 -21.09 9.16 -7.50
C PHE A 277 -20.42 10.53 -7.63
N SER A 278 -20.78 11.31 -8.65
CA SER A 278 -20.17 12.61 -8.91
C SER A 278 -20.42 13.60 -7.76
N LYS A 279 -21.62 13.65 -7.20
CA LYS A 279 -21.96 14.47 -6.03
C LYS A 279 -21.17 14.03 -4.79
N PHE A 280 -21.10 12.72 -4.55
CA PHE A 280 -20.34 12.14 -3.43
C PHE A 280 -18.86 12.50 -3.56
N PHE A 281 -18.27 12.24 -4.72
CA PHE A 281 -16.85 12.49 -4.96
C PHE A 281 -16.52 13.99 -4.83
N GLN A 282 -17.31 14.88 -5.44
CA GLN A 282 -17.12 16.33 -5.34
C GLN A 282 -17.22 16.82 -3.90
N HIS A 283 -18.20 16.33 -3.14
CA HIS A 283 -18.35 16.69 -1.72
C HIS A 283 -17.13 16.27 -0.88
N ARG A 284 -16.55 15.12 -1.16
CA ARG A 284 -15.45 14.53 -0.38
C ARG A 284 -14.05 14.91 -0.89
N ALA A 285 -13.88 15.11 -2.19
CA ALA A 285 -12.58 15.41 -2.81
C ALA A 285 -12.41 16.89 -3.17
N GLY A 286 -13.45 17.71 -3.07
CA GLY A 286 -13.44 19.13 -3.40
C GLY A 286 -13.56 19.44 -4.90
N LEU A 287 -13.40 18.46 -5.78
CA LEU A 287 -13.44 18.59 -7.23
C LEU A 287 -14.38 17.55 -7.84
N ALA A 288 -15.04 17.91 -8.96
CA ALA A 288 -15.79 16.93 -9.74
C ALA A 288 -14.84 15.85 -10.33
N PRO A 289 -15.32 14.61 -10.56
CA PRO A 289 -14.47 13.51 -11.06
C PRO A 289 -13.69 13.84 -12.33
N GLY A 290 -14.34 14.50 -13.30
CA GLY A 290 -13.69 14.94 -14.54
C GLY A 290 -12.62 16.00 -14.32
N ALA A 291 -12.87 16.97 -13.44
CA ALA A 291 -11.89 18.00 -13.08
C ALA A 291 -10.70 17.42 -12.32
N PHE A 292 -10.94 16.45 -11.43
CA PHE A 292 -9.87 15.72 -10.74
C PHE A 292 -9.00 14.96 -11.74
N ARG A 293 -9.58 14.24 -12.69
CA ARG A 293 -8.82 13.55 -13.75
C ARG A 293 -8.00 14.55 -14.59
N ALA A 294 -8.57 15.67 -14.98
CA ALA A 294 -7.89 16.70 -15.76
C ALA A 294 -6.70 17.32 -15.00
N SER A 295 -6.81 17.50 -13.68
CA SER A 295 -5.74 18.06 -12.85
C SER A 295 -4.50 17.17 -12.73
N LEU A 296 -4.62 15.89 -13.03
CA LEU A 296 -3.53 14.91 -12.99
C LEU A 296 -2.82 14.72 -14.34
N ARG A 297 -3.42 15.19 -15.44
CA ARG A 297 -2.76 15.16 -16.75
C ARG A 297 -1.77 16.33 -16.86
N PRO A 298 -0.51 16.09 -17.27
CA PRO A 298 0.40 17.18 -17.58
C PRO A 298 -0.23 18.08 -18.65
N ALA A 299 -0.09 19.39 -18.48
CA ALA A 299 -0.50 20.32 -19.52
C ALA A 299 0.20 19.96 -20.83
N PRO A 300 -0.47 19.95 -21.98
CA PRO A 300 0.19 19.73 -23.27
C PRO A 300 1.31 20.76 -23.41
N PRO A 301 2.51 20.36 -23.92
CA PRO A 301 3.59 21.32 -24.14
C PRO A 301 3.05 22.45 -25.00
N GLY A 302 3.16 23.67 -24.46
CA GLY A 302 2.65 24.87 -25.12
C GLY A 302 3.19 24.92 -26.55
N GLY A 303 2.28 24.92 -27.53
CA GLY A 303 2.62 25.13 -28.92
C GLY A 303 3.36 26.48 -29.09
N PRO A 304 4.27 26.60 -30.07
CA PRO A 304 5.03 27.82 -30.27
C PRO A 304 4.04 28.96 -30.56
N HIS A 305 4.12 30.02 -29.75
CA HIS A 305 3.51 31.30 -30.08
C HIS A 305 4.17 31.77 -31.38
N CYS A 306 3.46 31.63 -32.50
CA CYS A 306 3.76 32.43 -33.70
C CYS A 306 3.45 33.88 -33.37
N ALA A 307 4.51 34.69 -33.26
CA ALA A 307 4.45 36.12 -33.38
C ALA A 307 4.48 36.51 -34.84
#